data_8c3245e4894177b4bcbca6270a412b94
#
_entry.id   8c3245e4894177b4bcbca6270a412b94
#
_cell.length_a   1.000
_cell.length_b   1.000
_cell.length_c   1.000
_cell.angle_alpha   90.00
_cell.angle_beta   90.00
_cell.angle_gamma   90.00
#
_symmetry.space_group_name_H-M   'P 1'
#
loop_
_entity.id
_entity.type
_entity.pdbx_description
1 polymer ?
#
loop_
_entity_poly.entity_id
_entity_poly.type
_entity_poly.pdbx_seq_one_letter_code
_entity_poly.pdbx_strand_id
1 'polypeptide(L)' 'MKQLAIIGASYLQAPLIQKAKDFGCETHVFAWAADDVGEKMADHFYPISIVEKDAILEKCREIGIDGICT' A
#
# COMPACT_ATOMS: atom_id res chain seq x y z
N MET A 1 10.09 5.51 11.64
CA MET A 1 9.06 4.58 11.15
C MET A 1 9.31 4.25 9.68
N LYS A 2 9.34 2.99 9.34
CA LYS A 2 9.57 2.58 7.95
C LYS A 2 8.32 2.79 7.11
N GLN A 3 8.54 3.22 5.87
CA GLN A 3 7.47 3.44 4.90
C GLN A 3 7.38 2.21 3.99
N LEU A 4 6.25 1.52 4.02
CA LEU A 4 6.06 0.29 3.25
C LEU A 4 4.96 0.48 2.22
N ALA A 5 5.27 0.16 0.96
CA ALA A 5 4.28 0.18 -0.11
C ALA A 5 3.70 -1.21 -0.31
N ILE A 6 2.39 -1.30 -0.36
CA ILE A 6 1.68 -2.57 -0.57
C ILE A 6 0.84 -2.44 -1.83
N ILE A 7 1.05 -3.36 -2.75
CA ILE A 7 0.34 -3.35 -4.03
C ILE A 7 -0.88 -4.26 -3.93
N GLY A 8 -2.05 -3.65 -4.05
CA GLY A 8 -3.32 -4.36 -3.92
C GLY A 8 -3.98 -4.11 -2.57
N ALA A 9 -5.30 -4.15 -2.55
CA ALA A 9 -6.08 -3.83 -1.35
C ALA A 9 -7.19 -4.84 -1.07
N SER A 10 -7.17 -6.00 -1.73
CA SER A 10 -8.18 -7.03 -1.53
C SER A 10 -8.09 -7.62 -0.12
N TYR A 11 -9.13 -8.37 0.27
CA TYR A 11 -9.11 -9.02 1.58
C TYR A 11 -7.94 -10.00 1.73
N LEU A 12 -7.38 -10.48 0.62
CA LEU A 12 -6.20 -11.35 0.65
C LEU A 12 -4.95 -10.59 1.10
N GLN A 13 -4.95 -9.26 0.96
CA GLN A 13 -3.85 -8.42 1.38
C GLN A 13 -4.04 -7.90 2.81
N ALA A 14 -5.24 -8.03 3.37
CA ALA A 14 -5.52 -7.53 4.71
C ALA A 14 -4.56 -8.06 5.78
N PRO A 15 -4.24 -9.37 5.83
CA PRO A 15 -3.27 -9.87 6.81
C PRO A 15 -1.88 -9.26 6.64
N LEU A 16 -1.46 -8.99 5.41
CA LEU A 16 -0.18 -8.37 5.12
C LEU A 16 -0.14 -6.94 5.65
N ILE A 17 -1.19 -6.19 5.40
CA ILE A 17 -1.30 -4.80 5.87
C ILE A 17 -1.27 -4.76 7.40
N GLN A 18 -2.04 -5.63 8.03
CA GLN A 18 -2.08 -5.69 9.50
C GLN A 18 -0.71 -6.05 10.07
N LYS A 19 -0.03 -7.02 9.45
CA LYS A 19 1.31 -7.43 9.88
C LYS A 19 2.30 -6.28 9.80
N ALA A 20 2.25 -5.53 8.72
CA ALA A 20 3.12 -4.35 8.54
C ALA A 20 2.87 -3.32 9.63
N LYS A 21 1.61 -3.07 9.96
CA LYS A 21 1.24 -2.13 11.03
C LYS A 21 1.72 -2.63 12.39
N ASP A 22 1.63 -3.93 12.63
CA ASP A 22 2.09 -4.55 13.89
C ASP A 22 3.60 -4.38 14.07
N PHE A 23 4.34 -4.32 12.97
CA PHE A 23 5.79 -4.07 13.02
C PHE A 23 6.14 -2.59 13.07
N GLY A 24 5.14 -1.73 13.17
CA GLY A 24 5.38 -0.29 13.27
C GLY A 24 5.68 0.40 11.95
N CYS A 25 5.32 -0.23 10.84
CA CYS A 25 5.48 0.38 9.51
C CYS A 25 4.30 1.28 9.19
N GLU A 26 4.58 2.37 8.48
CA GLU A 26 3.53 3.20 7.92
C GLU A 26 3.17 2.62 6.56
N THR A 27 1.90 2.24 6.38
CA THR A 27 1.46 1.53 5.19
C THR A 27 0.91 2.45 4.12
N HIS A 28 1.38 2.27 2.89
CA HIS A 28 0.92 3.00 1.70
C HIS A 28 0.40 1.98 0.71
N VAL A 29 -0.90 1.93 0.51
CA VAL A 29 -1.54 0.92 -0.33
C VAL A 29 -1.91 1.51 -1.68
N PHE A 30 -1.53 0.83 -2.74
CA PHE A 30 -1.82 1.22 -4.12
C PHE A 30 -2.75 0.19 -4.73
N ALA A 31 -3.94 0.60 -5.11
CA ALA A 31 -4.92 -0.30 -5.70
C ALA A 31 -6.03 0.48 -6.38
N TRP A 32 -6.78 -0.20 -7.21
CA TRP A 32 -7.98 0.38 -7.77
C TRP A 32 -8.98 0.63 -6.65
N ALA A 33 -9.62 1.79 -6.64
CA ALA A 33 -10.57 2.15 -5.59
C ALA A 33 -11.85 1.34 -5.73
N ALA A 34 -12.00 0.31 -4.93
CA ALA A 34 -13.13 -0.61 -4.97
C ALA A 34 -13.74 -0.86 -3.60
N ASP A 35 -13.47 0.03 -2.65
CA ASP A 35 -13.97 -0.07 -1.28
C ASP A 35 -13.58 -1.37 -0.59
N ASP A 36 -12.40 -1.87 -0.89
CA ASP A 36 -11.86 -3.08 -0.28
C ASP A 36 -11.41 -2.87 1.16
N VAL A 37 -11.29 -3.97 1.88
CA VAL A 37 -10.83 -3.99 3.27
C VAL A 37 -9.47 -3.29 3.42
N GLY A 38 -8.54 -3.57 2.50
CA GLY A 38 -7.20 -3.00 2.55
C GLY A 38 -7.20 -1.48 2.46
N GLU A 39 -8.18 -0.93 1.76
CA GLU A 39 -8.36 0.51 1.63
C GLU A 39 -8.59 1.17 2.98
N LYS A 40 -9.37 0.50 3.84
CA LYS A 40 -9.74 1.01 5.16
C LYS A 40 -8.66 0.75 6.21
N MET A 41 -7.85 -0.28 6.01
CA MET A 41 -6.78 -0.65 6.95
C MET A 41 -5.51 0.17 6.78
N ALA A 42 -5.24 0.63 5.57
CA ALA A 42 -4.01 1.34 5.25
C ALA A 42 -3.93 2.70 5.92
N ASP A 43 -2.72 3.12 6.30
CA ASP A 43 -2.49 4.47 6.81
C ASP A 43 -2.69 5.48 5.69
N HIS A 44 -2.27 5.12 4.48
CA HIS A 44 -2.46 5.94 3.27
C HIS A 44 -2.92 5.06 2.13
N PHE A 45 -3.92 5.50 1.42
CA PHE A 45 -4.44 4.78 0.26
C PHE A 45 -4.34 5.66 -1.00
N TYR A 46 -3.82 5.07 -2.07
CA TYR A 46 -3.67 5.77 -3.35
C TYR A 46 -4.46 5.00 -4.41
N PRO A 47 -5.48 5.62 -5.02
CA PRO A 47 -6.32 4.95 -6.02
C PRO A 47 -5.62 4.85 -7.37
N ILE A 48 -4.49 4.18 -7.39
CA ILE A 48 -3.68 3.96 -8.59
C ILE A 48 -3.70 2.48 -8.91
N SER A 49 -4.17 2.14 -10.11
CA SER A 49 -4.26 0.75 -10.54
C SER A 49 -2.89 0.06 -10.50
N ILE A 50 -2.87 -1.21 -10.11
CA ILE A 50 -1.65 -2.00 -10.04
C ILE A 50 -0.94 -2.15 -11.38
N VAL A 51 -1.63 -1.88 -12.50
CA VAL A 51 -1.02 -1.91 -13.83
C VAL A 51 -0.30 -0.61 -14.19
N GLU A 52 -0.52 0.44 -13.42
CA GLU A 52 0.11 1.74 -13.64
C GLU A 52 1.43 1.83 -12.88
N LYS A 53 2.38 1.02 -13.28
CA LYS A 53 3.66 0.87 -12.59
C LYS A 53 4.45 2.17 -12.47
N ASP A 54 4.46 2.97 -13.54
CA ASP A 54 5.21 4.22 -13.54
C ASP A 54 4.66 5.21 -12.51
N ALA A 55 3.34 5.30 -12.41
CA ALA A 55 2.69 6.18 -11.44
C ALA A 55 2.99 5.73 -10.01
N ILE A 56 2.99 4.41 -9.77
CA ILE A 56 3.31 3.83 -8.46
C ILE A 56 4.76 4.13 -8.08
N LEU A 57 5.69 3.92 -9.02
CA LEU A 57 7.11 4.17 -8.78
C LEU A 57 7.37 5.64 -8.46
N GLU A 58 6.74 6.54 -9.20
CA GLU A 58 6.90 7.96 -8.98
C GLU A 58 6.40 8.36 -7.60
N LYS A 59 5.23 7.84 -7.20
CA LYS A 59 4.68 8.11 -5.88
C LYS A 59 5.57 7.54 -4.78
N CYS A 60 6.12 6.35 -4.98
CA CYS A 60 7.04 5.73 -4.02
C CYS A 60 8.29 6.58 -3.81
N ARG A 61 8.81 7.17 -4.86
CA ARG A 61 9.97 8.07 -4.77
C ARG A 61 9.62 9.34 -4.00
N GLU A 62 8.44 9.89 -4.25
CA GLU A 62 7.95 11.09 -3.56
C GLU A 62 7.83 10.86 -2.06
N ILE A 63 7.32 9.70 -1.68
CA ILE A 63 7.08 9.33 -0.29
C ILE A 63 8.37 8.94 0.42
N GLY A 64 9.33 8.38 -0.30
CA GLY A 64 10.54 7.80 0.28
C GLY A 64 10.29 6.41 0.81
N ILE A 65 9.69 5.56 -0.01
CA ILE A 65 9.34 4.19 0.38
C ILE A 65 10.60 3.37 0.69
N ASP A 66 10.59 2.63 1.80
CA ASP A 66 11.68 1.76 2.22
C ASP A 66 11.58 0.36 1.64
N GLY A 67 10.37 -0.12 1.37
CA GLY A 67 10.16 -1.45 0.82
C GLY A 67 8.81 -1.58 0.13
N ILE A 68 8.69 -2.57 -0.76
CA ILE A 68 7.47 -2.85 -1.52
C ILE A 68 7.08 -4.31 -1.33
N CYS A 69 5.81 -4.56 -1.02
CA CYS A 69 5.25 -5.90 -0.91
C CYS A 69 4.08 -6.06 -1.89
N THR A 70 3.98 -7.23 -2.49
CA THR A 70 2.87 -7.56 -3.39
C THR A 70 2.11 -8.79 -2.93
#